data_0cab37fd2681fec1b3b69c81e2dc06a9
#
_entry.id   0cab37fd2681fec1b3b69c81e2dc06a9
#
_cell.length_a   1.000
_cell.length_b   1.000
_cell.length_c   1.000
_cell.angle_alpha   90.00
_cell.angle_beta   90.00
_cell.angle_gamma   90.00
#
_symmetry.space_group_name_H-M   'P 1'
#
loop_
_entity.id
_entity.type
_entity.pdbx_description
1 polymer ?
#
loop_
_entity_poly.entity_id
_entity_poly.type
_entity_poly.pdbx_seq_one_letter_code
_entity_poly.pdbx_strand_id
1 'polypeptide(L)'
;MFWYPPQRLRTQSNAAAIATLTPGTAVTTGATSSTKGSPTQIIAATDFDVWGVTLVFSDYGAGGVASDACFDLLIGTNDDVLVANILCGYSPLTTNLGSQRYWFPLFIPAGVKVSGRAAGVRTSTAMQVQAFLEGGTISPPWRVGSRCTTYGITTVPDGTTVVAGNASEGAWTEITASTTDAHFYLVPSFQLTNETGVQGRSLAVDYGVGGSGSEIQLGSAVYAHTNQEQLSTLGDLGGEDVAVAAGSRLVMRASSTGVSEDYNGAIHGVT
;
A
#
# COMPACT_ATOMS: atom_id res chain seq x y z
N MET A 1 -40.48 -19.32 -12.41
CA MET A 1 -39.02 -19.39 -12.49
C MET A 1 -38.55 -17.95 -12.61
N PHE A 2 -38.14 -17.31 -11.51
CA PHE A 2 -37.66 -15.93 -11.51
C PHE A 2 -36.23 -15.91 -12.02
N TRP A 3 -36.01 -15.32 -13.17
CA TRP A 3 -34.69 -15.09 -13.74
C TRP A 3 -34.07 -13.91 -13.02
N TYR A 4 -33.24 -14.14 -12.00
CA TYR A 4 -32.37 -13.08 -11.48
C TYR A 4 -31.21 -12.93 -12.47
N PRO A 5 -31.00 -11.76 -13.06
CA PRO A 5 -29.80 -11.51 -13.83
C PRO A 5 -28.60 -11.79 -12.90
N PRO A 6 -27.52 -12.39 -13.40
CA PRO A 6 -26.33 -12.63 -12.58
C PRO A 6 -25.86 -11.30 -12.04
N GLN A 7 -25.96 -11.15 -10.73
CA GLN A 7 -25.49 -9.97 -10.05
C GLN A 7 -23.97 -10.01 -10.12
N ARG A 8 -23.34 -9.10 -10.84
CA ARG A 8 -21.90 -9.01 -10.96
C ARG A 8 -21.40 -7.87 -10.07
N LEU A 9 -20.28 -8.12 -9.37
CA LEU A 9 -19.47 -7.04 -8.85
C LEU A 9 -19.10 -6.13 -10.03
N ARG A 10 -19.27 -4.83 -9.84
CA ARG A 10 -18.87 -3.81 -10.82
C ARG A 10 -17.46 -3.37 -10.50
N THR A 11 -16.70 -3.05 -11.53
CA THR A 11 -15.36 -2.46 -11.39
C THR A 11 -15.34 -1.12 -12.10
N GLN A 12 -14.68 -0.14 -11.50
CA GLN A 12 -14.37 1.15 -12.08
C GLN A 12 -12.87 1.41 -11.89
N SER A 13 -12.21 1.94 -12.90
CA SER A 13 -10.80 2.28 -12.78
C SER A 13 -10.46 3.54 -13.56
N ASN A 14 -9.34 4.18 -13.20
CA ASN A 14 -8.72 5.27 -13.93
C ASN A 14 -7.67 4.76 -14.94
N ALA A 15 -7.54 3.46 -15.13
CA ALA A 15 -6.61 2.91 -16.11
C ALA A 15 -6.98 3.45 -17.50
N ALA A 16 -6.03 4.10 -18.16
CA ALA A 16 -6.22 4.62 -19.50
C ALA A 16 -6.42 3.47 -20.50
N ALA A 17 -7.08 3.77 -21.60
CA ALA A 17 -7.18 2.84 -22.72
C ALA A 17 -5.76 2.41 -23.16
N ILE A 18 -5.61 1.13 -23.51
CA ILE A 18 -4.34 0.50 -23.91
C ILE A 18 -3.60 1.30 -25.02
N ALA A 19 -4.34 2.08 -25.81
CA ALA A 19 -3.78 2.88 -26.89
C ALA A 19 -2.84 4.02 -26.45
N THR A 20 -2.88 4.45 -25.19
CA THR A 20 -2.07 5.57 -24.71
C THR A 20 -0.90 5.18 -23.81
N LEU A 21 -0.80 3.90 -23.41
CA LEU A 21 0.23 3.37 -22.51
C LEU A 21 0.41 4.19 -21.20
N THR A 22 -0.62 4.93 -20.80
CA THR A 22 -0.56 5.74 -19.58
C THR A 22 -1.04 4.88 -18.41
N PRO A 23 -0.17 4.46 -17.50
CA PRO A 23 -0.49 3.49 -16.47
C PRO A 23 -1.23 4.12 -15.26
N GLY A 24 -2.23 4.95 -15.51
CA GLY A 24 -3.02 5.58 -14.44
C GLY A 24 -2.92 7.10 -14.40
N THR A 25 -3.04 7.68 -13.22
CA THR A 25 -2.96 9.13 -12.97
C THR A 25 -1.61 9.49 -12.36
N ALA A 26 -0.94 10.49 -12.91
CA ALA A 26 0.29 11.03 -12.34
C ALA A 26 -0.03 11.85 -11.07
N VAL A 27 0.46 11.40 -9.93
CA VAL A 27 0.36 12.10 -8.64
C VAL A 27 1.74 12.58 -8.24
N THR A 28 1.90 13.89 -8.05
CA THR A 28 3.21 14.52 -7.85
C THR A 28 3.48 14.75 -6.35
N THR A 29 4.70 14.44 -5.91
CA THR A 29 5.18 14.75 -4.55
C THR A 29 5.31 16.26 -4.32
N GLY A 30 5.45 16.66 -3.07
CA GLY A 30 5.59 18.08 -2.70
C GLY A 30 6.84 18.73 -3.31
N ALA A 31 6.84 20.05 -3.36
CA ALA A 31 7.95 20.86 -3.84
C ALA A 31 9.17 20.84 -2.89
N THR A 32 8.97 20.42 -1.66
CA THR A 32 10.01 20.19 -0.65
C THR A 32 10.09 18.70 -0.34
N SER A 33 11.31 18.18 -0.12
CA SER A 33 11.50 16.78 0.29
C SER A 33 10.63 16.42 1.49
N SER A 34 10.07 15.23 1.47
CA SER A 34 9.25 14.68 2.55
C SER A 34 7.95 15.44 2.84
N THR A 35 7.48 16.27 1.91
CA THR A 35 6.20 16.97 2.02
C THR A 35 5.17 16.41 1.05
N LYS A 36 3.91 16.42 1.49
CA LYS A 36 2.78 16.03 0.63
C LYS A 36 2.57 17.06 -0.48
N GLY A 37 2.41 16.59 -1.70
CA GLY A 37 1.94 17.38 -2.83
C GLY A 37 0.47 17.76 -2.72
N SER A 38 -0.01 18.54 -3.67
CA SER A 38 -1.44 18.85 -3.78
C SER A 38 -2.26 17.61 -4.15
N PRO A 39 -3.50 17.49 -3.66
CA PRO A 39 -4.40 16.43 -4.08
C PRO A 39 -4.60 16.42 -5.60
N THR A 40 -4.51 15.24 -6.19
CA THR A 40 -4.77 15.00 -7.62
C THR A 40 -5.97 14.08 -7.75
N GLN A 41 -6.96 14.49 -8.57
CA GLN A 41 -8.13 13.69 -8.83
C GLN A 41 -7.76 12.44 -9.63
N ILE A 42 -8.14 11.27 -9.11
CA ILE A 42 -7.93 9.96 -9.74
C ILE A 42 -9.23 9.52 -10.44
N ILE A 43 -10.35 9.61 -9.73
CA ILE A 43 -11.71 9.32 -10.27
C ILE A 43 -12.60 10.50 -9.89
N ALA A 44 -13.31 11.04 -10.89
CA ALA A 44 -14.15 12.22 -10.69
C ALA A 44 -15.34 11.96 -9.77
N ALA A 45 -15.96 10.80 -9.94
CA ALA A 45 -17.05 10.30 -9.12
C ALA A 45 -17.12 8.78 -9.24
N THR A 46 -17.42 8.09 -8.13
CA THR A 46 -17.70 6.66 -8.14
C THR A 46 -19.05 6.38 -8.80
N ASP A 47 -19.10 5.41 -9.69
CA ASP A 47 -20.34 5.06 -10.41
C ASP A 47 -21.34 4.25 -9.55
N PHE A 48 -20.86 3.72 -8.42
CA PHE A 48 -21.60 2.83 -7.53
C PHE A 48 -20.97 2.84 -6.14
N ASP A 49 -21.67 2.27 -5.15
CA ASP A 49 -21.11 2.04 -3.84
C ASP A 49 -19.95 1.07 -3.93
N VAL A 50 -18.79 1.50 -3.44
CA VAL A 50 -17.53 0.75 -3.46
C VAL A 50 -17.39 -0.03 -2.16
N TRP A 51 -16.92 -1.27 -2.25
CA TRP A 51 -16.66 -2.18 -1.14
C TRP A 51 -15.20 -2.58 -1.02
N GLY A 52 -14.41 -2.31 -2.05
CA GLY A 52 -12.99 -2.62 -2.11
C GLY A 52 -12.25 -1.66 -3.03
N VAL A 53 -11.03 -1.32 -2.62
CA VAL A 53 -10.14 -0.43 -3.37
C VAL A 53 -8.80 -1.12 -3.57
N THR A 54 -8.43 -1.38 -4.82
CA THR A 54 -7.07 -1.79 -5.18
C THR A 54 -6.31 -0.58 -5.68
N LEU A 55 -5.15 -0.32 -5.11
CA LEU A 55 -4.20 0.69 -5.57
C LEU A 55 -2.96 0.00 -6.15
N VAL A 56 -2.52 0.44 -7.32
CA VAL A 56 -1.29 0.01 -7.95
C VAL A 56 -0.42 1.23 -8.21
N PHE A 57 0.79 1.19 -7.68
CA PHE A 57 1.80 2.24 -7.81
C PHE A 57 2.88 1.80 -8.79
N SER A 58 3.23 2.66 -9.73
CA SER A 58 4.29 2.42 -10.71
C SER A 58 4.94 3.74 -11.12
N ASP A 59 6.05 3.64 -11.83
CA ASP A 59 6.70 4.77 -12.49
C ASP A 59 6.98 5.98 -11.55
N TYR A 60 7.57 5.73 -10.39
CA TYR A 60 7.98 6.80 -9.47
C TYR A 60 9.35 7.34 -9.87
N GLY A 61 9.35 8.33 -10.74
CA GLY A 61 10.53 9.14 -11.12
C GLY A 61 11.58 8.41 -11.97
N ALA A 62 12.36 9.16 -12.71
CA ALA A 62 13.52 8.65 -13.44
C ALA A 62 14.82 9.02 -12.70
N GLY A 63 15.78 8.09 -12.64
CA GLY A 63 17.17 8.39 -12.29
C GLY A 63 17.74 7.83 -10.98
N GLY A 64 17.94 6.53 -10.93
CA GLY A 64 19.08 5.88 -10.23
C GLY A 64 19.33 6.09 -8.73
N VAL A 65 18.38 6.55 -7.94
CA VAL A 65 18.53 6.65 -6.48
C VAL A 65 17.26 6.11 -5.82
N ALA A 66 17.44 5.24 -4.82
CA ALA A 66 16.38 4.78 -3.95
C ALA A 66 15.54 5.97 -3.48
N SER A 67 14.23 5.84 -3.50
CA SER A 67 13.35 6.96 -3.24
C SER A 67 12.18 6.51 -2.39
N ASP A 68 12.28 6.82 -1.10
CA ASP A 68 11.16 6.65 -0.19
C ASP A 68 9.99 7.51 -0.64
N ALA A 69 8.82 6.92 -0.67
CA ALA A 69 7.59 7.62 -1.01
C ALA A 69 6.42 7.02 -0.25
N CYS A 70 5.45 7.85 0.07
CA CYS A 70 4.18 7.41 0.59
C CYS A 70 3.02 8.15 -0.08
N PHE A 71 1.87 7.52 -0.06
CA PHE A 71 0.66 7.98 -0.72
C PHE A 71 -0.50 8.03 0.26
N ASP A 72 -1.33 9.08 0.16
CA ASP A 72 -2.62 9.16 0.84
C ASP A 72 -3.74 8.95 -0.18
N LEU A 73 -4.66 8.03 0.11
CA LEU A 73 -5.94 7.90 -0.57
C LEU A 73 -6.94 8.88 0.06
N LEU A 74 -7.54 9.72 -0.77
CA LEU A 74 -8.43 10.79 -0.35
C LEU A 74 -9.81 10.62 -1.00
N ILE A 75 -10.86 11.06 -0.30
CA ILE A 75 -12.23 11.01 -0.79
C ILE A 75 -12.97 12.33 -0.57
N GLY A 76 -14.02 12.52 -1.37
CA GLY A 76 -14.93 13.66 -1.23
C GLY A 76 -14.38 14.98 -1.77
N THR A 77 -15.18 16.03 -1.67
CA THR A 77 -14.83 17.36 -2.19
C THR A 77 -13.75 18.05 -1.38
N ASN A 78 -13.62 17.68 -0.10
CA ASN A 78 -12.63 18.26 0.82
C ASN A 78 -11.29 17.48 0.81
N ASP A 79 -11.18 16.43 0.00
CA ASP A 79 -10.01 15.54 0.00
C ASP A 79 -9.71 14.95 1.40
N ASP A 80 -10.77 14.44 2.06
CA ASP A 80 -10.65 13.79 3.35
C ASP A 80 -9.82 12.51 3.25
N VAL A 81 -8.91 12.30 4.20
CA VAL A 81 -7.99 11.15 4.18
C VAL A 81 -8.73 9.88 4.54
N LEU A 82 -8.81 8.93 3.62
CA LEU A 82 -9.35 7.60 3.84
C LEU A 82 -8.28 6.60 4.28
N VAL A 83 -7.12 6.60 3.61
CA VAL A 83 -5.92 5.83 4.01
C VAL A 83 -4.72 6.74 3.94
N ALA A 84 -3.99 6.87 5.04
CA ALA A 84 -2.80 7.72 5.12
C ALA A 84 -1.51 6.92 4.89
N ASN A 85 -0.53 7.55 4.23
CA ASN A 85 0.87 7.12 4.20
C ASN A 85 1.09 5.65 3.79
N ILE A 86 0.45 5.19 2.72
CA ILE A 86 0.73 3.89 2.11
C ILE A 86 2.15 3.95 1.55
N LEU A 87 3.04 3.11 2.07
CA LEU A 87 4.43 3.07 1.60
C LEU A 87 4.46 2.50 0.18
N CYS A 88 5.06 3.23 -0.75
CA CYS A 88 5.10 2.88 -2.16
C CYS A 88 6.39 3.31 -2.87
N GLY A 89 7.43 3.60 -2.09
CA GLY A 89 8.72 4.00 -2.60
C GLY A 89 9.51 2.83 -3.18
N TYR A 90 10.17 3.09 -4.28
CA TYR A 90 11.15 2.19 -4.90
C TYR A 90 12.16 3.02 -5.71
N SER A 91 13.28 2.41 -6.07
CA SER A 91 14.26 3.09 -6.91
C SER A 91 14.06 2.72 -8.38
N PRO A 92 13.86 3.68 -9.27
CA PRO A 92 13.85 3.42 -10.69
C PRO A 92 15.25 3.66 -11.28
N LEU A 93 15.99 2.61 -11.59
CA LEU A 93 16.96 2.70 -12.66
C LEU A 93 16.23 2.58 -14.00
N THR A 94 16.55 3.37 -14.95
CA THR A 94 16.18 3.50 -16.37
C THR A 94 15.01 2.71 -17.00
N THR A 95 14.45 1.68 -16.35
CA THR A 95 13.30 0.91 -16.84
C THR A 95 12.38 0.57 -15.67
N ASN A 96 11.28 1.30 -15.56
CA ASN A 96 10.30 1.17 -14.49
C ASN A 96 9.44 -0.08 -14.65
N LEU A 97 9.89 -1.20 -14.13
CA LEU A 97 9.15 -2.47 -14.15
C LEU A 97 8.56 -2.85 -12.79
N GLY A 98 8.87 -2.08 -11.72
CA GLY A 98 8.33 -2.32 -10.41
C GLY A 98 6.90 -1.81 -10.25
N SER A 99 6.04 -2.60 -9.65
CA SER A 99 4.72 -2.15 -9.24
C SER A 99 4.39 -2.70 -7.85
N GLN A 100 3.88 -1.84 -6.99
CA GLN A 100 3.35 -2.24 -5.69
C GLN A 100 1.83 -2.19 -5.74
N ARG A 101 1.19 -3.20 -5.16
CA ARG A 101 -0.25 -3.34 -5.17
C ARG A 101 -0.75 -3.55 -3.75
N TYR A 102 -1.82 -2.82 -3.38
CA TYR A 102 -2.48 -2.92 -2.09
C TYR A 102 -4.00 -2.95 -2.28
N TRP A 103 -4.68 -3.82 -1.54
CA TRP A 103 -6.12 -3.91 -1.53
C TRP A 103 -6.67 -3.56 -0.14
N PHE A 104 -7.73 -2.74 -0.12
CA PHE A 104 -8.40 -2.28 1.10
C PHE A 104 -9.90 -2.55 1.03
N PRO A 105 -10.49 -3.30 1.99
CA PRO A 105 -11.93 -3.50 2.08
C PRO A 105 -12.61 -2.27 2.70
N LEU A 106 -12.70 -1.18 1.93
CA LEU A 106 -13.20 0.11 2.39
C LEU A 106 -14.44 0.54 1.62
N PHE A 107 -15.39 1.12 2.35
CA PHE A 107 -16.61 1.68 1.80
C PHE A 107 -16.38 3.10 1.27
N ILE A 108 -16.79 3.34 0.03
CA ILE A 108 -16.89 4.68 -0.56
C ILE A 108 -18.28 4.77 -1.22
N PRO A 109 -19.13 5.75 -0.84
CA PRO A 109 -20.45 5.91 -1.46
C PRO A 109 -20.37 6.21 -2.96
N ALA A 110 -21.44 5.90 -3.68
CA ALA A 110 -21.61 6.33 -5.08
C ALA A 110 -21.59 7.87 -5.19
N GLY A 111 -21.06 8.37 -6.30
CA GLY A 111 -20.97 9.80 -6.59
C GLY A 111 -19.83 10.54 -5.88
N VAL A 112 -18.96 9.84 -5.16
CA VAL A 112 -17.85 10.44 -4.41
C VAL A 112 -16.60 10.55 -5.28
N LYS A 113 -15.93 11.71 -5.24
CA LYS A 113 -14.61 11.91 -5.84
C LYS A 113 -13.56 11.09 -5.10
N VAL A 114 -12.66 10.46 -5.83
CA VAL A 114 -11.45 9.80 -5.29
C VAL A 114 -10.23 10.56 -5.79
N SER A 115 -9.36 10.94 -4.86
CA SER A 115 -8.13 11.68 -5.11
C SER A 115 -6.96 11.01 -4.42
N GLY A 116 -5.75 11.46 -4.72
CA GLY A 116 -4.56 11.05 -4.02
C GLY A 116 -3.55 12.17 -3.90
N ARG A 117 -2.70 12.07 -2.91
CA ARG A 117 -1.51 12.93 -2.80
C ARG A 117 -0.32 12.11 -2.34
N ALA A 118 0.86 12.51 -2.75
CA ALA A 118 2.10 11.79 -2.47
C ALA A 118 3.11 12.67 -1.74
N ALA A 119 3.92 12.06 -0.90
CA ALA A 119 5.16 12.63 -0.41
C ALA A 119 6.32 11.71 -0.77
N GLY A 120 7.52 12.27 -0.92
CA GLY A 120 8.71 11.50 -1.18
C GLY A 120 9.96 12.27 -0.88
N VAL A 121 11.08 11.61 -0.78
CA VAL A 121 12.39 12.25 -0.66
C VAL A 121 12.73 13.06 -1.91
N ARG A 122 12.18 12.66 -3.06
CA ARG A 122 12.26 13.42 -4.31
C ARG A 122 11.17 14.47 -4.38
N THR A 123 11.56 15.68 -4.70
CA THR A 123 10.66 16.83 -4.85
C THR A 123 10.03 16.87 -6.22
N SER A 124 8.78 17.29 -6.29
CA SER A 124 8.05 17.51 -7.57
C SER A 124 8.15 16.32 -8.54
N THR A 125 8.19 15.11 -8.00
CA THR A 125 8.33 13.89 -8.78
C THR A 125 6.98 13.18 -8.87
N ALA A 126 6.58 12.79 -10.07
CA ALA A 126 5.34 12.07 -10.30
C ALA A 126 5.50 10.56 -10.08
N MET A 127 4.48 9.94 -9.52
CA MET A 127 4.23 8.50 -9.57
C MET A 127 2.93 8.22 -10.31
N GLN A 128 2.86 7.09 -10.99
CA GLN A 128 1.64 6.67 -11.66
C GLN A 128 0.80 5.83 -10.68
N VAL A 129 -0.44 6.24 -10.48
CA VAL A 129 -1.38 5.58 -9.57
C VAL A 129 -2.57 5.07 -10.35
N GLN A 130 -2.79 3.75 -10.32
CA GLN A 130 -4.02 3.12 -10.78
C GLN A 130 -4.89 2.80 -9.57
N ALA A 131 -6.16 3.13 -9.65
CA ALA A 131 -7.17 2.72 -8.68
C ALA A 131 -8.21 1.83 -9.38
N PHE A 132 -8.47 0.66 -8.79
CA PHE A 132 -9.54 -0.22 -9.20
C PHE A 132 -10.54 -0.28 -8.06
N LEU A 133 -11.76 0.17 -8.32
CA LEU A 133 -12.85 0.18 -7.36
C LEU A 133 -13.77 -0.99 -7.64
N GLU A 134 -14.04 -1.79 -6.62
CA GLU A 134 -14.92 -2.94 -6.66
C GLU A 134 -16.17 -2.66 -5.85
N GLY A 135 -17.35 -2.88 -6.41
CA GLY A 135 -18.57 -2.52 -5.72
C GLY A 135 -19.83 -2.89 -6.48
N GLY A 136 -20.90 -2.18 -6.23
CA GLY A 136 -22.20 -2.34 -6.89
C GLY A 136 -23.34 -2.55 -5.90
N THR A 137 -24.44 -3.14 -6.37
CA THR A 137 -25.67 -3.32 -5.60
C THR A 137 -25.69 -4.59 -4.74
N ILE A 138 -24.66 -5.42 -4.84
CA ILE A 138 -24.55 -6.67 -4.09
C ILE A 138 -23.68 -6.45 -2.88
N SER A 139 -24.11 -6.92 -1.72
CA SER A 139 -23.23 -6.98 -0.55
C SER A 139 -22.03 -7.87 -0.84
N PRO A 140 -20.81 -7.41 -0.56
CA PRO A 140 -19.63 -8.22 -0.77
C PRO A 140 -19.61 -9.44 0.16
N PRO A 141 -18.94 -10.52 -0.23
CA PRO A 141 -18.78 -11.69 0.63
C PRO A 141 -17.75 -11.46 1.77
N TRP A 142 -17.06 -10.33 1.76
CA TRP A 142 -16.10 -9.93 2.79
C TRP A 142 -16.64 -8.79 3.66
N ARG A 143 -16.05 -8.61 4.83
CA ARG A 143 -16.32 -7.49 5.70
C ARG A 143 -15.77 -6.19 5.12
N VAL A 144 -16.52 -5.09 5.25
CA VAL A 144 -16.15 -3.78 4.71
C VAL A 144 -16.04 -2.78 5.86
N GLY A 145 -14.97 -2.03 5.88
CA GLY A 145 -14.72 -0.97 6.86
C GLY A 145 -15.05 0.42 6.33
N SER A 146 -15.09 1.35 7.24
CA SER A 146 -15.34 2.77 6.96
C SER A 146 -14.14 3.66 7.25
N ARG A 147 -13.11 3.13 7.90
CA ARG A 147 -11.93 3.86 8.32
C ARG A 147 -10.70 2.97 8.27
N CYS A 148 -9.56 3.60 8.01
CA CYS A 148 -8.25 2.96 8.07
C CYS A 148 -7.30 3.77 8.95
N THR A 149 -6.62 3.11 9.88
CA THR A 149 -5.59 3.71 10.73
C THR A 149 -4.22 3.15 10.33
N THR A 150 -3.26 4.04 10.09
CA THR A 150 -1.90 3.67 9.70
C THR A 150 -0.97 3.69 10.91
N TYR A 151 -0.17 2.65 11.07
CA TYR A 151 0.83 2.46 12.11
C TYR A 151 2.22 2.32 11.50
N GLY A 152 3.26 2.74 12.23
CA GLY A 152 4.65 2.55 11.85
C GLY A 152 5.25 3.66 10.99
N ILE A 153 4.52 4.74 10.72
CA ILE A 153 5.10 5.92 10.05
C ILE A 153 5.85 6.74 11.10
N THR A 154 7.16 6.78 10.96
CA THR A 154 8.05 7.51 11.88
C THR A 154 8.23 8.96 11.45
N THR A 155 8.49 9.17 10.18
CA THR A 155 8.63 10.47 9.53
C THR A 155 8.17 10.32 8.09
N VAL A 156 7.34 11.22 7.58
CA VAL A 156 6.90 11.17 6.18
C VAL A 156 8.12 11.39 5.26
N PRO A 157 8.40 10.50 4.27
CA PRO A 157 7.65 9.33 3.84
C PRO A 157 8.10 7.98 4.45
N ASP A 158 8.83 7.97 5.56
CA ASP A 158 9.50 6.79 6.07
C ASP A 158 8.60 5.98 7.02
N GLY A 159 8.67 4.66 6.90
CA GLY A 159 8.08 3.70 7.83
C GLY A 159 9.04 3.32 8.96
N THR A 160 8.64 2.34 9.76
CA THR A 160 9.52 1.69 10.73
C THR A 160 10.54 0.82 10.01
N THR A 161 11.83 0.96 10.36
CA THR A 161 12.89 0.13 9.76
C THR A 161 12.73 -1.33 10.17
N VAL A 162 12.63 -2.21 9.19
CA VAL A 162 12.56 -3.67 9.32
C VAL A 162 13.79 -4.28 8.66
N VAL A 163 14.64 -4.92 9.45
CA VAL A 163 15.86 -5.55 8.94
C VAL A 163 15.56 -6.97 8.49
N ALA A 164 15.78 -7.26 7.21
CA ALA A 164 15.59 -8.61 6.69
C ALA A 164 16.72 -9.55 7.13
N GLY A 165 16.34 -10.78 7.50
CA GLY A 165 17.31 -11.83 7.73
C GLY A 165 17.89 -12.36 6.42
N ASN A 166 19.14 -12.82 6.45
CA ASN A 166 19.83 -13.41 5.31
C ASN A 166 19.49 -14.91 5.20
N ALA A 167 18.74 -15.29 4.18
CA ALA A 167 18.23 -16.65 3.96
C ALA A 167 17.51 -17.25 5.20
N SER A 168 17.06 -16.42 6.09
CA SER A 168 16.31 -16.74 7.30
C SER A 168 15.44 -15.55 7.68
N GLU A 169 14.47 -15.77 8.55
CA GLU A 169 13.65 -14.68 9.07
C GLU A 169 14.48 -13.75 9.98
N GLY A 170 14.30 -12.45 9.82
CA GLY A 170 14.82 -11.44 10.73
C GLY A 170 14.06 -11.44 12.06
N ALA A 171 14.52 -10.61 12.99
CA ALA A 171 13.82 -10.41 14.25
C ALA A 171 12.49 -9.66 14.03
N TRP A 172 11.49 -9.93 14.88
CA TRP A 172 10.29 -9.15 14.94
C TRP A 172 10.57 -7.69 15.33
N THR A 173 10.15 -6.77 14.49
CA THR A 173 10.26 -5.32 14.71
C THR A 173 8.90 -4.77 15.11
N GLU A 174 8.85 -3.97 16.16
CA GLU A 174 7.63 -3.31 16.61
C GLU A 174 7.21 -2.20 15.64
N ILE A 175 6.01 -2.30 15.08
CA ILE A 175 5.40 -1.27 14.25
C ILE A 175 4.60 -0.29 15.11
N THR A 176 3.90 -0.80 16.11
CA THR A 176 3.28 0.00 17.18
C THR A 176 3.16 -0.84 18.43
N ALA A 177 3.37 -0.22 19.57
CA ALA A 177 3.19 -0.89 20.88
C ALA A 177 1.71 -1.11 21.21
N SER A 178 0.81 -0.33 20.61
CA SER A 178 -0.62 -0.38 20.93
C SER A 178 -1.46 0.19 19.79
N THR A 179 -2.42 -0.59 19.28
CA THR A 179 -3.41 -0.10 18.32
C THR A 179 -4.44 0.78 19.03
N THR A 180 -4.86 1.86 18.36
CA THR A 180 -5.90 2.76 18.88
C THR A 180 -7.29 2.16 18.81
N ASP A 181 -7.52 1.31 17.81
CA ASP A 181 -8.83 0.72 17.49
C ASP A 181 -8.72 -0.80 17.35
N ALA A 182 -9.86 -1.47 17.41
CA ALA A 182 -9.95 -2.86 16.98
C ALA A 182 -10.03 -2.93 15.45
N HIS A 183 -9.28 -3.84 14.85
CA HIS A 183 -9.22 -4.01 13.39
C HIS A 183 -9.68 -5.41 13.00
N PHE A 184 -10.38 -5.49 11.86
CA PHE A 184 -10.76 -6.77 11.28
C PHE A 184 -9.94 -7.12 10.05
N TYR A 185 -9.17 -6.18 9.53
CA TYR A 185 -8.32 -6.39 8.36
C TYR A 185 -7.03 -5.58 8.49
N LEU A 186 -5.89 -6.19 8.17
CA LEU A 186 -4.59 -5.52 8.18
C LEU A 186 -3.98 -5.58 6.80
N VAL A 187 -3.49 -4.45 6.30
CA VAL A 187 -2.74 -4.35 5.05
C VAL A 187 -1.32 -3.91 5.38
N PRO A 188 -0.31 -4.77 5.21
CA PRO A 188 1.07 -4.34 5.31
C PRO A 188 1.46 -3.52 4.09
N SER A 189 2.19 -2.43 4.27
CA SER A 189 2.89 -1.72 3.21
C SER A 189 4.37 -1.67 3.49
N PHE A 190 5.17 -1.71 2.42
CA PHE A 190 6.60 -1.94 2.53
C PHE A 190 7.33 -1.20 1.41
N GLN A 191 8.50 -0.65 1.72
CA GLN A 191 9.34 0.01 0.72
C GLN A 191 10.82 -0.21 1.01
N LEU A 192 11.65 -0.02 -0.01
CA LEU A 192 13.09 0.00 0.15
C LEU A 192 13.51 1.23 0.94
N THR A 193 14.50 1.06 1.79
CA THR A 193 15.33 2.15 2.28
C THR A 193 16.56 2.30 1.39
N ASN A 194 17.51 3.11 1.79
CA ASN A 194 18.75 3.40 1.08
C ASN A 194 19.53 2.12 0.71
N GLU A 195 19.47 1.70 -0.55
CA GLU A 195 20.07 0.48 -1.04
C GLU A 195 21.37 0.73 -1.81
N THR A 196 22.38 -0.08 -1.48
CA THR A 196 23.64 -0.12 -2.22
C THR A 196 23.91 -1.48 -2.86
N GLY A 197 22.99 -2.40 -2.82
CA GLY A 197 23.18 -3.79 -3.25
C GLY A 197 22.50 -4.15 -4.57
N VAL A 198 23.22 -4.75 -5.48
CA VAL A 198 22.91 -4.94 -6.91
C VAL A 198 22.44 -6.36 -7.21
N GLN A 199 21.59 -6.98 -6.42
CA GLN A 199 21.16 -8.36 -6.71
C GLN A 199 19.66 -8.58 -6.59
N GLY A 200 19.06 -9.20 -7.61
CA GLY A 200 17.66 -9.62 -7.58
C GLY A 200 17.40 -10.63 -6.45
N ARG A 201 16.31 -10.44 -5.70
CA ARG A 201 15.99 -11.23 -4.52
C ARG A 201 14.49 -11.47 -4.41
N SER A 202 14.15 -12.56 -3.73
CA SER A 202 12.81 -12.72 -3.17
C SER A 202 12.85 -12.25 -1.73
N LEU A 203 11.82 -11.53 -1.34
CA LEU A 203 11.63 -11.00 0.00
C LEU A 203 10.29 -11.50 0.53
N ALA A 204 10.30 -12.16 1.67
CA ALA A 204 9.07 -12.46 2.41
C ALA A 204 8.98 -11.52 3.61
N VAL A 205 7.80 -10.96 3.82
CA VAL A 205 7.49 -10.06 4.92
C VAL A 205 6.33 -10.63 5.70
N ASP A 206 6.58 -10.96 6.96
CA ASP A 206 5.54 -11.40 7.88
C ASP A 206 5.07 -10.24 8.73
N TYR A 207 3.79 -10.25 9.07
CA TYR A 207 3.22 -9.33 10.04
C TYR A 207 2.42 -10.10 11.09
N GLY A 208 2.34 -9.55 12.28
CA GLY A 208 1.77 -10.25 13.42
C GLY A 208 1.40 -9.36 14.58
N VAL A 209 0.92 -10.01 15.63
CA VAL A 209 0.52 -9.41 16.91
C VAL A 209 1.16 -10.14 18.07
N GLY A 210 1.21 -9.50 19.23
CA GLY A 210 1.62 -10.13 20.49
C GLY A 210 2.78 -9.45 21.18
N GLY A 211 3.03 -9.85 22.42
CA GLY A 211 4.15 -9.35 23.22
C GLY A 211 5.49 -9.82 22.68
N SER A 212 6.58 -9.15 23.10
CA SER A 212 7.92 -9.56 22.73
C SER A 212 8.23 -10.97 23.20
N GLY A 213 8.68 -11.84 22.27
CA GLY A 213 8.95 -13.26 22.50
C GLY A 213 7.71 -14.16 22.47
N SER A 214 6.54 -13.62 22.17
CA SER A 214 5.27 -14.36 22.02
C SER A 214 4.44 -13.85 20.84
N GLU A 215 5.14 -13.40 19.80
CA GLU A 215 4.50 -12.90 18.59
C GLU A 215 3.79 -14.03 17.83
N ILE A 216 2.60 -13.73 17.34
CA ILE A 216 1.78 -14.62 16.51
C ILE A 216 1.72 -14.00 15.12
N GLN A 217 2.23 -14.73 14.13
CA GLN A 217 2.13 -14.36 12.72
C GLN A 217 0.68 -14.43 12.28
N LEU A 218 0.20 -13.34 11.66
CA LEU A 218 -1.14 -13.25 11.10
C LEU A 218 -1.16 -13.47 9.59
N GLY A 219 -0.11 -13.06 8.90
CA GLY A 219 -0.01 -13.22 7.47
C GLY A 219 1.39 -12.93 6.94
N SER A 220 1.57 -13.15 5.65
CA SER A 220 2.82 -12.96 4.94
C SER A 220 2.59 -12.29 3.60
N ALA A 221 3.56 -11.49 3.20
CA ALA A 221 3.60 -10.82 1.92
C ALA A 221 4.89 -11.20 1.18
N VAL A 222 4.82 -11.42 -0.13
CA VAL A 222 6.00 -11.74 -0.95
C VAL A 222 6.26 -10.63 -1.95
N TYR A 223 7.50 -10.19 -1.99
CA TYR A 223 7.99 -9.18 -2.93
C TYR A 223 9.13 -9.75 -3.79
N ALA A 224 9.25 -9.25 -5.00
CA ALA A 224 10.45 -9.37 -5.81
C ALA A 224 11.23 -8.06 -5.74
N HIS A 225 12.47 -8.17 -5.33
CA HIS A 225 13.44 -7.11 -5.42
C HIS A 225 14.37 -7.40 -6.61
N THR A 226 14.40 -6.53 -7.60
CA THR A 226 15.25 -6.72 -8.77
C THR A 226 16.65 -6.16 -8.49
N ASN A 227 17.63 -6.56 -9.32
CA ASN A 227 18.99 -6.04 -9.27
C ASN A 227 19.12 -4.53 -9.61
N GLN A 228 18.00 -3.85 -9.81
CA GLN A 228 17.92 -2.41 -10.11
C GLN A 228 17.09 -1.68 -9.05
N GLU A 229 17.05 -2.22 -7.83
CA GLU A 229 16.40 -1.59 -6.68
C GLU A 229 14.88 -1.37 -6.87
N GLN A 230 14.24 -2.24 -7.63
CA GLN A 230 12.79 -2.21 -7.82
C GLN A 230 12.13 -3.22 -6.90
N LEU A 231 11.17 -2.77 -6.12
CA LEU A 231 10.33 -3.61 -5.29
C LEU A 231 8.98 -3.81 -5.97
N SER A 232 8.66 -5.04 -6.30
CA SER A 232 7.38 -5.41 -6.88
C SER A 232 6.65 -6.39 -5.97
N THR A 233 5.35 -6.18 -5.83
CA THR A 233 4.48 -7.14 -5.17
C THR A 233 4.31 -8.38 -6.03
N LEU A 234 4.66 -9.55 -5.50
CA LEU A 234 4.40 -10.84 -6.15
C LEU A 234 3.07 -11.41 -5.61
N GLY A 235 2.04 -11.34 -6.40
CA GLY A 235 0.73 -11.87 -6.04
C GLY A 235 -0.19 -10.88 -5.34
N ASP A 236 -1.34 -11.36 -4.90
CA ASP A 236 -2.33 -10.59 -4.18
C ASP A 236 -1.93 -10.59 -2.69
N LEU A 237 -1.31 -9.51 -2.27
CA LEU A 237 -1.01 -9.30 -0.86
C LEU A 237 -2.23 -8.67 -0.20
N GLY A 238 -3.35 -9.36 -0.31
CA GLY A 238 -4.50 -9.07 0.50
C GLY A 238 -4.05 -9.12 1.96
N GLY A 239 -4.46 -8.16 2.75
CA GLY A 239 -4.39 -8.31 4.18
C GLY A 239 -5.19 -9.54 4.61
N GLU A 240 -5.01 -9.94 5.82
CA GLU A 240 -5.78 -11.04 6.40
C GLU A 240 -7.04 -10.52 7.08
N ASP A 241 -8.13 -11.25 6.94
CA ASP A 241 -9.32 -11.08 7.80
C ASP A 241 -8.95 -11.57 9.19
N VAL A 242 -8.68 -10.62 10.08
CA VAL A 242 -8.13 -10.86 11.40
C VAL A 242 -9.00 -10.19 12.47
N ALA A 243 -8.92 -10.67 13.68
CA ALA A 243 -9.54 -10.02 14.85
C ALA A 243 -8.42 -9.44 15.74
N VAL A 244 -8.05 -8.20 15.50
CA VAL A 244 -7.07 -7.48 16.31
C VAL A 244 -7.82 -6.57 17.28
N ALA A 245 -7.67 -6.80 18.57
CA ALA A 245 -8.28 -5.94 19.60
C ALA A 245 -7.56 -4.57 19.66
N ALA A 246 -8.28 -3.54 20.09
CA ALA A 246 -7.64 -2.28 20.48
C ALA A 246 -6.62 -2.53 21.60
N GLY A 247 -5.52 -1.80 21.60
CA GLY A 247 -4.42 -1.99 22.53
C GLY A 247 -3.43 -3.08 22.15
N SER A 248 -3.59 -3.74 20.99
CA SER A 248 -2.66 -4.79 20.52
C SER A 248 -1.35 -4.18 20.01
N ARG A 249 -0.24 -4.86 20.30
CA ARG A 249 1.05 -4.56 19.67
C ARG A 249 1.08 -5.20 18.28
N LEU A 250 1.48 -4.42 17.25
CA LEU A 250 1.69 -4.90 15.88
C LEU A 250 3.19 -5.00 15.58
N VAL A 251 3.57 -6.02 14.87
CA VAL A 251 4.96 -6.32 14.52
C VAL A 251 5.11 -6.73 13.06
N MET A 252 6.31 -6.52 12.51
CA MET A 252 6.72 -7.04 11.20
C MET A 252 8.12 -7.65 11.30
N ARG A 253 8.41 -8.62 10.43
CA ARG A 253 9.76 -9.13 10.17
C ARG A 253 9.91 -9.43 8.69
N ALA A 254 11.13 -9.54 8.22
CA ALA A 254 11.39 -9.86 6.83
C ALA A 254 12.50 -10.92 6.71
N SER A 255 12.45 -11.67 5.61
CA SER A 255 13.53 -12.55 5.18
C SER A 255 13.88 -12.25 3.72
N SER A 256 15.16 -12.32 3.38
CA SER A 256 15.65 -12.11 2.03
C SER A 256 16.54 -13.27 1.58
N THR A 257 16.59 -13.54 0.29
CA THR A 257 17.42 -14.61 -0.28
C THR A 257 18.89 -14.21 -0.50
N GLY A 258 19.38 -13.23 0.18
CA GLY A 258 20.72 -12.72 -0.10
C GLY A 258 21.46 -12.22 1.13
N VAL A 259 21.34 -10.96 1.42
CA VAL A 259 21.97 -10.31 2.58
C VAL A 259 20.92 -9.67 3.47
N SER A 260 21.31 -9.32 4.68
CA SER A 260 20.48 -8.50 5.55
C SER A 260 20.39 -7.09 4.98
N GLU A 261 19.19 -6.58 4.80
CA GLU A 261 18.88 -5.28 4.23
C GLU A 261 17.82 -4.59 5.06
N ASP A 262 17.83 -3.26 5.01
CA ASP A 262 16.89 -2.43 5.72
C ASP A 262 15.74 -2.01 4.80
N TYR A 263 14.53 -2.18 5.29
CA TYR A 263 13.30 -1.77 4.61
C TYR A 263 12.46 -0.91 5.54
N ASN A 264 11.58 -0.13 4.98
CA ASN A 264 10.55 0.58 5.73
C ASN A 264 9.24 -0.21 5.68
N GLY A 265 8.64 -0.43 6.84
CA GLY A 265 7.35 -1.11 6.98
C GLY A 265 6.30 -0.26 7.68
N ALA A 266 5.05 -0.42 7.29
CA ALA A 266 3.87 0.13 7.96
C ALA A 266 2.70 -0.85 7.85
N ILE A 267 1.75 -0.74 8.77
CA ILE A 267 0.54 -1.57 8.78
C ILE A 267 -0.68 -0.64 8.81
N HIS A 268 -1.62 -0.92 7.92
CA HIS A 268 -2.89 -0.21 7.81
C HIS A 268 -4.01 -1.10 8.36
N GLY A 269 -4.61 -0.69 9.47
CA GLY A 269 -5.71 -1.41 10.10
C GLY A 269 -7.07 -0.86 9.69
N VAL A 270 -7.95 -1.71 9.15
CA VAL A 270 -9.30 -1.35 8.72
C VAL A 270 -10.30 -1.66 9.84
N THR A 271 -11.22 -0.70 10.11
CA THR A 271 -12.28 -0.77 11.13
C THR A 271 -13.67 -0.60 10.56
#